data_461f3a281d190b8e706be621c7454c50
#
_entry.id   461f3a281d190b8e706be621c7454c50
#
_cell.length_a   1.000
_cell.length_b   1.000
_cell.length_c   1.000
_cell.angle_alpha   90.00
_cell.angle_beta   90.00
_cell.angle_gamma   90.00
#
_symmetry.space_group_name_H-M   'P 1'
#
loop_
_entity.id
_entity.type
_entity.pdbx_description
1 polymer ?
#
loop_
_entity_poly.entity_id
_entity_poly.type
_entity_poly.pdbx_seq_one_letter_code
_entity_poly.pdbx_strand_id
1 'polypeptide(L)'
;MGDESWEVLERARELADRGEEFALATVVWRQAPSSGQAGARALVTLDGRLHGFIGGACAEPVVIREAQRVIRSHEARLLFLGTTDSYDPAGAAMPEGMVYLPMSCQSEGALQVFIEPVVPVIDLLVVGRSPMVQLPP
;
A
#
# COMPACT_ATOMS: atom_id res chain seq x y z
N MET A 1 -9.14 1.59 -16.59
CA MET A 1 -8.31 2.32 -15.66
C MET A 1 -9.13 3.04 -14.60
N GLY A 2 -10.03 3.93 -15.02
CA GLY A 2 -10.83 4.66 -14.06
C GLY A 2 -11.72 3.79 -13.20
N ASP A 3 -12.23 2.71 -13.78
CA ASP A 3 -13.17 1.83 -13.08
C ASP A 3 -12.51 1.09 -11.92
N GLU A 4 -11.28 0.61 -12.11
CA GLU A 4 -10.57 -0.10 -11.04
C GLU A 4 -10.23 0.81 -9.88
N SER A 5 -9.75 2.02 -10.17
CA SER A 5 -9.43 2.99 -9.13
C SER A 5 -10.68 3.37 -8.34
N TRP A 6 -11.79 3.52 -9.05
CA TRP A 6 -13.05 3.86 -8.41
C TRP A 6 -13.51 2.75 -7.47
N GLU A 7 -13.41 1.50 -7.93
CA GLU A 7 -13.79 0.35 -7.11
C GLU A 7 -12.96 0.26 -5.84
N VAL A 8 -11.66 0.54 -5.95
CA VAL A 8 -10.78 0.55 -4.78
C VAL A 8 -11.23 1.60 -3.78
N LEU A 9 -11.55 2.79 -4.24
CA LEU A 9 -12.00 3.86 -3.35
C LEU A 9 -13.34 3.53 -2.70
N GLU A 10 -14.26 2.92 -3.44
CA GLU A 10 -15.54 2.51 -2.88
C GLU A 10 -15.35 1.45 -1.80
N ARG A 11 -14.49 0.48 -2.05
CA ARG A 11 -14.21 -0.57 -1.09
C ARG A 11 -13.54 0.01 0.16
N ALA A 12 -12.63 0.97 -0.04
CA ALA A 12 -11.98 1.64 1.08
C ALA A 12 -13.01 2.34 1.96
N ARG A 13 -13.97 2.99 1.35
CA ARG A 13 -15.04 3.66 2.09
C ARG A 13 -15.87 2.66 2.90
N GLU A 14 -16.24 1.54 2.27
CA GLU A 14 -17.00 0.50 2.97
C GLU A 14 -16.27 -0.02 4.20
N LEU A 15 -14.97 -0.30 4.05
CA LEU A 15 -14.18 -0.79 5.17
C LEU A 15 -14.02 0.25 6.26
N ALA A 16 -13.79 1.50 5.86
CA ALA A 16 -13.69 2.59 6.83
C ALA A 16 -14.98 2.80 7.60
N ASP A 17 -16.12 2.68 6.93
CA ASP A 17 -17.43 2.81 7.57
C ASP A 17 -17.67 1.71 8.59
N ARG A 18 -17.08 0.54 8.39
CA ARG A 18 -17.18 -0.57 9.34
C ARG A 18 -16.13 -0.48 10.45
N GLY A 19 -15.24 0.47 10.38
CA GLY A 19 -14.15 0.59 11.34
C GLY A 19 -13.04 -0.43 11.14
N GLU A 20 -12.94 -1.04 9.98
CA GLU A 20 -11.91 -2.03 9.68
C GLU A 20 -10.64 -1.35 9.18
N GLU A 21 -9.51 -1.82 9.66
CA GLU A 21 -8.21 -1.34 9.21
C GLU A 21 -7.84 -2.02 7.90
N PHE A 22 -7.16 -1.27 7.03
CA PHE A 22 -6.66 -1.82 5.78
C PHE A 22 -5.44 -1.01 5.34
N ALA A 23 -4.83 -1.42 4.26
CA ALA A 23 -3.71 -0.70 3.67
C ALA A 23 -4.05 -0.33 2.24
N LEU A 24 -3.57 0.83 1.81
CA LEU A 24 -3.64 1.25 0.42
C LEU A 24 -2.25 1.17 -0.17
N ALA A 25 -2.13 0.49 -1.30
CA ALA A 25 -0.90 0.36 -2.03
C ALA A 25 -1.03 1.14 -3.33
N THR A 26 -0.05 1.97 -3.62
CA THR A 26 -0.05 2.79 -4.82
C THR A 26 1.28 2.63 -5.55
N VAL A 27 1.22 2.33 -6.84
CA VAL A 27 2.41 2.28 -7.68
C VAL A 27 2.83 3.71 -7.97
N VAL A 28 4.01 4.08 -7.50
CA VAL A 28 4.51 5.45 -7.69
C VAL A 28 5.60 5.53 -8.75
N TRP A 29 6.14 4.40 -9.17
CA TRP A 29 7.16 4.34 -10.21
C TRP A 29 7.22 2.94 -10.78
N ARG A 30 7.53 2.84 -12.05
CA ARG A 30 7.73 1.53 -12.69
C ARG A 30 8.84 1.59 -13.70
N GLN A 31 9.46 0.45 -13.93
CA GLN A 31 10.41 0.24 -15.01
C GLN A 31 9.95 -0.94 -15.84
N ALA A 32 9.88 -0.76 -17.15
CA ALA A 32 9.47 -1.82 -18.06
C ALA A 32 10.50 -2.96 -18.06
N PRO A 33 10.10 -4.21 -18.33
CA PRO A 33 8.72 -4.61 -18.60
C PRO A 33 7.98 -4.91 -17.29
N SER A 34 7.06 -4.09 -16.93
CA SER A 34 6.22 -4.32 -15.76
C SER A 34 4.76 -4.16 -16.17
N SER A 35 3.91 -5.05 -15.69
CA SER A 35 2.48 -4.94 -15.93
C SER A 35 1.82 -3.88 -15.06
N GLY A 36 2.49 -3.46 -13.99
CA GLY A 36 2.00 -2.37 -13.16
C GLY A 36 2.15 -1.03 -13.86
N GLN A 37 1.33 -0.08 -13.50
CA GLN A 37 1.40 1.28 -14.04
C GLN A 37 1.40 2.28 -12.91
N ALA A 38 2.15 3.36 -13.09
CA ALA A 38 2.18 4.42 -12.09
C ALA A 38 0.76 4.96 -11.87
N GLY A 39 0.40 5.13 -10.62
CA GLY A 39 -0.95 5.53 -10.25
C GLY A 39 -1.90 4.38 -9.98
N ALA A 40 -1.53 3.15 -10.36
CA ALA A 40 -2.36 1.99 -10.04
C ALA A 40 -2.45 1.82 -8.52
N ARG A 41 -3.61 1.41 -8.06
CA ARG A 41 -3.88 1.25 -6.63
C ARG A 41 -4.51 -0.07 -6.32
N ALA A 42 -4.24 -0.55 -5.13
CA ALA A 42 -4.92 -1.71 -4.58
C ALA A 42 -5.14 -1.49 -3.09
N LEU A 43 -6.15 -2.14 -2.59
CA LEU A 43 -6.47 -2.16 -1.19
C LEU A 43 -6.18 -3.56 -0.66
N VAL A 44 -5.51 -3.66 0.47
CA VAL A 44 -5.21 -4.95 1.07
C VAL A 44 -5.79 -4.98 2.48
N THR A 45 -6.52 -6.05 2.76
CA THR A 45 -7.11 -6.25 4.08
C THR A 45 -6.14 -7.01 4.99
N LEU A 46 -6.40 -6.99 6.28
CA LEU A 46 -5.53 -7.68 7.23
C LEU A 46 -5.51 -9.19 6.99
N ASP A 47 -6.61 -9.76 6.52
CA ASP A 47 -6.67 -11.19 6.20
C ASP A 47 -6.04 -11.53 4.84
N GLY A 48 -5.44 -10.56 4.17
CA GLY A 48 -4.64 -10.82 2.98
C GLY A 48 -5.41 -10.80 1.67
N ARG A 49 -6.55 -10.17 1.62
CA ARG A 49 -7.29 -9.99 0.37
C ARG A 49 -6.85 -8.72 -0.31
N LEU A 50 -6.61 -8.81 -1.61
CA LEU A 50 -6.23 -7.66 -2.41
C LEU A 50 -7.36 -7.33 -3.37
N HIS A 51 -7.76 -6.08 -3.37
CA HIS A 51 -8.74 -5.52 -4.30
C HIS A 51 -8.06 -4.45 -5.14
N GLY A 52 -8.13 -4.60 -6.44
CA GLY A 52 -7.46 -3.69 -7.35
C GLY A 52 -6.32 -4.38 -8.08
N PHE A 53 -5.40 -3.60 -8.61
CA PHE A 53 -4.31 -4.15 -9.39
C PHE A 53 -3.03 -3.35 -9.17
N ILE A 54 -1.95 -4.05 -8.85
CA ILE A 54 -0.66 -3.41 -8.62
C ILE A 54 0.33 -3.73 -9.73
N GLY A 55 0.44 -4.99 -10.15
CA GLY A 55 1.46 -5.32 -11.14
C GLY A 55 1.54 -6.77 -11.47
N GLY A 56 0.73 -7.60 -11.30
CA GLY A 56 0.78 -8.99 -11.72
C GLY A 56 1.16 -9.96 -10.63
N ALA A 57 1.32 -11.21 -11.03
CA ALA A 57 1.36 -12.33 -10.11
C ALA A 57 2.58 -12.35 -9.21
N CYS A 58 3.69 -11.77 -9.64
CA CYS A 58 4.92 -11.81 -8.85
C CYS A 58 4.98 -10.71 -7.81
N ALA A 59 4.40 -9.55 -8.11
CA ALA A 59 4.37 -8.44 -7.16
C ALA A 59 3.29 -8.63 -6.11
N GLU A 60 2.18 -9.21 -6.48
CA GLU A 60 0.99 -9.27 -5.63
C GLU A 60 1.23 -9.95 -4.28
N PRO A 61 1.85 -11.15 -4.21
CA PRO A 61 2.07 -11.78 -2.90
C PRO A 61 2.99 -10.94 -1.99
N VAL A 62 3.97 -10.29 -2.58
CA VAL A 62 4.90 -9.46 -1.82
C VAL A 62 4.17 -8.24 -1.24
N VAL A 63 3.35 -7.60 -2.07
CA VAL A 63 2.57 -6.43 -1.64
C VAL A 63 1.61 -6.82 -0.53
N ILE A 64 0.93 -7.96 -0.67
CA ILE A 64 -0.01 -8.43 0.37
C ILE A 64 0.70 -8.61 1.70
N ARG A 65 1.84 -9.29 1.69
CA ARG A 65 2.59 -9.54 2.91
C ARG A 65 3.05 -8.25 3.56
N GLU A 66 3.60 -7.34 2.77
CA GLU A 66 4.08 -6.09 3.31
C GLU A 66 2.94 -5.17 3.76
N ALA A 67 1.81 -5.23 3.07
CA ALA A 67 0.63 -4.49 3.50
C ALA A 67 0.12 -4.97 4.86
N GLN A 68 0.15 -6.28 5.10
CA GLN A 68 -0.24 -6.80 6.40
C GLN A 68 0.69 -6.29 7.50
N ARG A 69 1.98 -6.17 7.21
CA ARG A 69 2.93 -5.59 8.16
C ARG A 69 2.63 -4.11 8.42
N VAL A 70 2.30 -3.38 7.37
CA VAL A 70 1.96 -1.96 7.47
C VAL A 70 0.72 -1.78 8.35
N ILE A 71 -0.29 -2.63 8.16
CA ILE A 71 -1.51 -2.55 8.98
C ILE A 71 -1.16 -2.79 10.45
N ARG A 72 -0.33 -3.79 10.74
CA ARG A 72 0.02 -4.13 12.13
C ARG A 72 0.88 -3.06 12.78
N SER A 73 1.82 -2.49 12.04
CA SER A 73 2.75 -1.51 12.59
C SER A 73 2.21 -0.09 12.56
N HIS A 74 1.18 0.17 11.75
CA HIS A 74 0.64 1.51 11.52
C HIS A 74 1.68 2.46 10.93
N GLU A 75 2.68 1.92 10.25
CA GLU A 75 3.71 2.73 9.62
C GLU A 75 3.72 2.48 8.12
N ALA A 76 3.70 3.55 7.35
CA ALA A 76 3.78 3.47 5.90
C ALA A 76 5.16 2.99 5.46
N ARG A 77 5.20 2.34 4.31
CA ARG A 77 6.45 1.85 3.72
C ARG A 77 6.49 2.12 2.24
N LEU A 78 7.67 2.41 1.74
CA LEU A 78 7.92 2.49 0.33
C LEU A 78 8.72 1.26 -0.07
N LEU A 79 8.15 0.45 -0.95
CA LEU A 79 8.80 -0.78 -1.40
C LEU A 79 9.44 -0.57 -2.76
N PHE A 80 10.62 -1.12 -2.92
CA PHE A 80 11.22 -1.28 -4.24
C PHE A 80 11.18 -2.76 -4.59
N LEU A 81 10.36 -3.12 -5.56
CA LEU A 81 10.21 -4.49 -6.02
C LEU A 81 10.94 -4.65 -7.34
N GLY A 82 11.88 -5.56 -7.38
CA GLY A 82 12.64 -5.76 -8.59
C GLY A 82 13.55 -6.96 -8.51
N THR A 83 14.28 -7.19 -9.58
CA THR A 83 15.33 -8.19 -9.59
C THR A 83 16.62 -7.57 -9.11
N THR A 84 17.62 -8.40 -8.86
CA THR A 84 18.94 -7.90 -8.46
C THR A 84 19.56 -7.00 -9.52
N ASP A 85 19.15 -7.16 -10.77
CA ASP A 85 19.66 -6.32 -11.86
C ASP A 85 19.06 -4.92 -11.88
N SER A 86 17.87 -4.77 -11.31
CA SER A 86 17.20 -3.47 -11.29
C SER A 86 17.55 -2.63 -10.07
N TYR A 87 18.29 -3.18 -9.13
CA TYR A 87 18.70 -2.48 -7.93
C TYR A 87 20.22 -2.60 -7.77
N ASP A 88 20.88 -1.46 -7.64
CA ASP A 88 22.31 -1.42 -7.42
C ASP A 88 22.60 -0.93 -6.00
N PRO A 89 22.82 -1.82 -5.06
CA PRO A 89 23.08 -1.43 -3.68
C PRO A 89 24.42 -0.71 -3.50
N ALA A 90 25.32 -0.86 -4.46
CA ALA A 90 26.62 -0.20 -4.38
C ALA A 90 26.59 1.23 -4.94
N GLY A 91 25.60 1.53 -5.77
CA GLY A 91 25.53 2.81 -6.46
C GLY A 91 24.74 3.89 -5.75
N ALA A 92 23.82 3.52 -4.88
CA ALA A 92 22.98 4.48 -4.21
C ALA A 92 22.54 3.96 -2.85
N ALA A 93 22.57 4.84 -1.86
CA ALA A 93 22.03 4.50 -0.55
C ALA A 93 20.49 4.41 -0.66
N MET A 94 19.93 3.41 -0.03
CA MET A 94 18.49 3.27 0.05
C MET A 94 17.91 4.41 0.88
N PRO A 95 16.92 5.15 0.39
CA PRO A 95 16.29 6.17 1.20
C PRO A 95 15.69 5.58 2.48
N GLU A 96 15.69 6.39 3.52
CA GLU A 96 15.11 5.96 4.78
C GLU A 96 13.62 5.64 4.58
N GLY A 97 13.18 4.54 5.14
CA GLY A 97 11.82 4.08 4.98
C GLY A 97 11.54 3.27 3.73
N MET A 98 12.55 3.09 2.88
CA MET A 98 12.41 2.31 1.67
C MET A 98 12.94 0.90 1.90
N VAL A 99 12.20 -0.09 1.46
CA VAL A 99 12.57 -1.50 1.60
C VAL A 99 12.70 -2.11 0.22
N TYR A 100 13.84 -2.72 -0.04
CA TYR A 100 14.05 -3.46 -1.29
C TYR A 100 13.65 -4.92 -1.10
N LEU A 101 12.78 -5.40 -1.98
CA LEU A 101 12.32 -6.78 -1.96
C LEU A 101 12.46 -7.38 -3.35
N PRO A 102 13.17 -8.48 -3.48
CA PRO A 102 13.29 -9.12 -4.79
C PRO A 102 11.99 -9.78 -5.20
N MET A 103 11.68 -9.68 -6.48
CA MET A 103 10.61 -10.45 -7.08
C MET A 103 11.16 -11.73 -7.68
N SER A 104 10.35 -12.79 -7.65
CA SER A 104 10.78 -14.07 -8.20
C SER A 104 10.75 -14.12 -9.72
N CYS A 105 10.00 -13.25 -10.37
CA CYS A 105 9.90 -13.24 -11.82
C CYS A 105 10.95 -12.32 -12.43
N GLN A 106 11.87 -12.92 -13.15
CA GLN A 106 12.91 -12.15 -13.82
C GLN A 106 12.41 -11.39 -15.04
N SER A 107 11.25 -11.79 -15.57
CA SER A 107 10.65 -11.11 -16.71
C SER A 107 9.95 -9.82 -16.34
N GLU A 108 9.71 -9.60 -15.07
CA GLU A 108 9.14 -8.35 -14.60
C GLU A 108 10.23 -7.31 -14.44
N GLY A 109 9.90 -6.06 -14.68
CA GLY A 109 10.83 -4.98 -14.44
C GLY A 109 10.92 -4.63 -12.97
N ALA A 110 10.74 -3.36 -12.65
CA ALA A 110 10.76 -2.91 -11.26
C ALA A 110 9.58 -2.02 -10.97
N LEU A 111 9.18 -2.02 -9.72
CA LEU A 111 8.07 -1.19 -9.23
C LEU A 111 8.48 -0.55 -7.93
N GLN A 112 8.07 0.69 -7.72
CA GLN A 112 8.04 1.28 -6.39
C GLN A 112 6.58 1.38 -5.97
N VAL A 113 6.29 0.83 -4.82
CA VAL A 113 4.93 0.79 -4.30
C VAL A 113 4.92 1.44 -2.92
N PHE A 114 4.11 2.46 -2.78
CA PHE A 114 3.91 3.09 -1.49
C PHE A 114 2.72 2.45 -0.81
N ILE A 115 2.93 1.91 0.38
CA ILE A 115 1.87 1.26 1.15
C ILE A 115 1.63 2.05 2.41
N GLU A 116 0.40 2.48 2.61
CA GLU A 116 0.02 3.28 3.77
C GLU A 116 -1.10 2.59 4.54
N PRO A 117 -1.05 2.66 5.86
CA PRO A 117 -2.13 2.11 6.67
C PRO A 117 -3.29 3.10 6.73
N VAL A 118 -4.49 2.58 6.70
CA VAL A 118 -5.69 3.37 6.92
C VAL A 118 -6.36 2.85 8.18
N VAL A 119 -6.33 3.66 9.20
CA VAL A 119 -6.94 3.35 10.49
C VAL A 119 -8.16 4.25 10.62
N PRO A 120 -9.36 3.71 10.45
CA PRO A 120 -10.55 4.55 10.53
C PRO A 120 -10.69 5.16 11.90
N VAL A 121 -11.03 6.43 11.91
CA VAL A 121 -11.28 7.12 13.17
C VAL A 121 -12.64 6.68 13.69
N ILE A 122 -12.65 6.06 14.85
CA ILE A 122 -13.89 5.74 15.50
C ILE A 122 -14.43 7.03 16.08
N ASP A 123 -15.58 7.44 15.57
CA ASP A 123 -16.29 8.59 16.11
C ASP A 123 -16.85 8.23 17.48
N LEU A 124 -16.03 8.43 18.49
CA LEU A 124 -16.51 8.31 19.84
C LEU A 124 -17.27 9.58 20.17
N LEU A 125 -18.58 9.45 20.18
CA LEU A 125 -19.42 10.51 20.70
C LEU A 125 -19.25 10.50 22.20
N VAL A 126 -18.33 11.30 22.69
CA VAL A 126 -18.17 11.47 24.12
C VAL A 126 -19.12 12.56 24.57
N VAL A 127 -20.14 12.16 25.30
CA VAL A 127 -21.08 13.11 25.86
C VAL A 127 -20.42 13.79 27.03
N GLY A 128 -19.81 14.92 26.78
CA GLY A 128 -19.11 15.67 27.79
C GLY A 128 -18.80 17.07 27.29
N ARG A 129 -18.39 17.92 28.20
CA ARG A 129 -18.06 19.29 27.88
C ARG A 129 -16.57 19.57 27.92
N SER A 130 -15.80 18.56 28.04
CA SER A 130 -14.36 18.73 28.12
C SER A 130 -13.81 19.27 26.78
N PRO A 131 -12.98 20.30 26.83
CA PRO A 131 -12.31 20.75 25.60
C PRO A 131 -11.42 19.70 24.97
N MET A 132 -11.06 18.69 25.74
CA MET A 132 -10.25 17.59 25.25
C MET A 132 -10.98 16.73 24.22
N VAL A 133 -12.30 16.86 24.16
CA VAL A 133 -13.11 16.13 23.19
C VAL A 133 -12.98 16.73 21.80
N GLN A 134 -12.53 17.94 21.70
CA GLN A 134 -12.34 18.58 20.40
C GLN A 134 -11.23 17.90 19.64
N LEU A 135 -11.57 17.41 18.46
CA LEU A 135 -10.58 16.80 17.60
C LEU A 135 -9.72 17.90 16.97
N PRO A 136 -8.43 17.63 16.78
CA PRO A 136 -7.61 18.55 16.02
C PRO A 136 -8.10 18.65 14.58
N PRO A 137 -7.94 19.79 13.95
CA PRO A 137 -8.35 19.99 12.57
C PRO A 137 -7.56 19.11 11.60
#